data_2ec2b501cb8e48c4dfc6a3c303751f39
#
_entry.id   2ec2b501cb8e48c4dfc6a3c303751f39
#
_cell.length_a   1.000
_cell.length_b   1.000
_cell.length_c   1.000
_cell.angle_alpha   90.00
_cell.angle_beta   90.00
_cell.angle_gamma   90.00
#
_symmetry.space_group_name_H-M   'P 1'
#
loop_
_entity.id
_entity.type
_entity.pdbx_description
1 polymer ?
#
loop_
_entity_poly.entity_id
_entity_poly.type
_entity_poly.pdbx_seq_one_letter_code
_entity_poly.pdbx_strand_id
1 'polypeptide(L)'
;MNKPVLMIVDDDPQVLAAVRRDLRSRYRESYTVMSAASGDDALNAMRELKSRGDSLAMLICDQRMPGMMGSEVLAKSRPIYPLARRVLLTAYSDIDAAVKAINEAHLDHYLSKPWDPPEERLYPAVDDLLDAWQAESLPEAKGLRLVGHQWSPQSHAIKDFLASNLIPYRWLEVTRDADACTLLDAAGVGTEGLPALFFDDGSPVMRNPDPRQVAERLGKPLTAAFDVYDLAIVGAGPAGLGAAVYGASEGLRTILLDRHAPGGQAGTSSRIENYLGFPAGVSGSELTRRALSQAQRLGAEFLVPLEVTGMSIEGGYKRLTLGDGRQIVARALLASTGMSYREHPAQGIAEHTGAGVYYGAATTEAAAFRDRRVLVVGGGNSAGQGAIYLARYASEVEIVIRRESLRDTMSQYLIEQIEKTPNIRLRPGTEIERVEGEGHVERVTLKAFADGSMQTEDADALFIFIGTSPRCGWLAVDVLRDAKGFVLTGRDVMAADGYARIWKEQRDPLILETSVPGVFAAGDLRAGAMNRVASAVGEGSMVVRLAHEYLALT
;
A
#
# COMPACT_ATOMS: atom_id res chain seq x y z
N MET A 1 -9.93 13.00 23.72
CA MET A 1 -8.86 13.61 22.88
C MET A 1 -9.27 15.01 22.52
N ASN A 2 -8.34 15.98 22.53
CA ASN A 2 -8.63 17.32 22.04
C ASN A 2 -8.89 17.26 20.53
N LYS A 3 -9.86 18.08 20.05
CA LYS A 3 -10.13 18.19 18.62
C LYS A 3 -8.89 18.74 17.91
N PRO A 4 -8.50 18.20 16.73
CA PRO A 4 -7.40 18.76 15.94
C PRO A 4 -7.65 20.24 15.58
N VAL A 5 -6.56 20.98 15.39
CA VAL A 5 -6.63 22.43 15.19
C VAL A 5 -6.59 22.77 13.69
N LEU A 6 -7.48 23.68 13.26
CA LEU A 6 -7.36 24.44 12.03
C LEU A 6 -6.87 25.83 12.41
N MET A 7 -5.70 26.26 11.91
CA MET A 7 -5.13 27.57 12.23
C MET A 7 -5.18 28.48 11.03
N ILE A 8 -5.62 29.72 11.25
CA ILE A 8 -5.69 30.77 10.25
C ILE A 8 -4.75 31.88 10.66
N VAL A 9 -3.98 32.41 9.71
CA VAL A 9 -3.02 33.49 9.93
C VAL A 9 -3.25 34.58 8.89
N ASP A 10 -3.62 35.76 9.33
CA ASP A 10 -3.86 36.93 8.48
C ASP A 10 -3.74 38.20 9.36
N ASP A 11 -3.12 39.25 8.86
CA ASP A 11 -2.96 40.51 9.59
C ASP A 11 -4.20 41.42 9.48
N ASP A 12 -5.08 41.15 8.52
CA ASP A 12 -6.37 41.83 8.40
C ASP A 12 -7.43 41.19 9.32
N PRO A 13 -7.90 41.91 10.38
CA PRO A 13 -8.90 41.40 11.29
C PRO A 13 -10.25 41.04 10.63
N GLN A 14 -10.61 41.68 9.50
CA GLN A 14 -11.85 41.41 8.80
C GLN A 14 -11.78 40.10 8.04
N VAL A 15 -10.66 39.85 7.35
CA VAL A 15 -10.38 38.59 6.65
C VAL A 15 -10.30 37.45 7.67
N LEU A 16 -9.57 37.65 8.77
CA LEU A 16 -9.43 36.68 9.84
C LEU A 16 -10.80 36.29 10.44
N ALA A 17 -11.67 37.27 10.68
CA ALA A 17 -13.02 37.02 11.20
C ALA A 17 -13.91 36.27 10.18
N ALA A 18 -13.81 36.60 8.89
CA ALA A 18 -14.59 35.97 7.84
C ALA A 18 -14.20 34.48 7.66
N VAL A 19 -12.91 34.16 7.45
CA VAL A 19 -12.44 32.79 7.29
C VAL A 19 -12.75 31.96 8.55
N ARG A 20 -12.53 32.54 9.73
CA ARG A 20 -12.86 31.89 11.01
C ARG A 20 -14.34 31.56 11.15
N ARG A 21 -15.23 32.47 10.76
CA ARG A 21 -16.68 32.27 10.77
C ARG A 21 -17.05 31.10 9.85
N ASP A 22 -16.55 31.11 8.62
CA ASP A 22 -16.88 30.13 7.61
C ASP A 22 -16.36 28.74 8.00
N LEU A 23 -15.10 28.62 8.44
CA LEU A 23 -14.58 27.35 8.93
C LEU A 23 -15.31 26.85 10.20
N ARG A 24 -15.67 27.74 11.13
CA ARG A 24 -16.42 27.33 12.32
C ARG A 24 -17.83 26.87 11.99
N SER A 25 -18.50 27.46 11.00
CA SER A 25 -19.86 27.05 10.63
C SER A 25 -19.91 25.59 10.20
N ARG A 26 -18.88 25.09 9.51
CA ARG A 26 -18.83 23.73 8.95
C ARG A 26 -18.07 22.74 9.82
N TYR A 27 -16.94 23.15 10.42
CA TYR A 27 -15.98 22.20 11.01
C TYR A 27 -15.93 22.18 12.55
N ARG A 28 -16.69 23.03 13.25
CA ARG A 28 -16.64 23.14 14.73
C ARG A 28 -16.92 21.84 15.50
N GLU A 29 -17.62 20.90 14.88
CA GLU A 29 -17.95 19.62 15.53
C GLU A 29 -16.73 18.69 15.59
N SER A 30 -15.87 18.74 14.58
CA SER A 30 -14.71 17.85 14.43
C SER A 30 -13.38 18.53 14.71
N TYR A 31 -13.30 19.87 14.60
CA TYR A 31 -12.04 20.63 14.71
C TYR A 31 -12.17 21.85 15.61
N THR A 32 -11.04 22.27 16.19
CA THR A 32 -10.87 23.54 16.89
C THR A 32 -10.34 24.58 15.91
N VAL A 33 -11.04 25.70 15.70
CA VAL A 33 -10.57 26.77 14.80
C VAL A 33 -9.88 27.86 15.61
N MET A 34 -8.57 28.02 15.38
CA MET A 34 -7.71 29.06 15.98
C MET A 34 -7.30 30.10 14.94
N SER A 35 -6.93 31.29 15.41
CA SER A 35 -6.46 32.37 14.55
C SER A 35 -5.29 33.11 15.19
N ALA A 36 -4.35 33.56 14.35
CA ALA A 36 -3.21 34.40 14.74
C ALA A 36 -3.14 35.62 13.83
N ALA A 37 -2.75 36.76 14.36
CA ALA A 37 -2.68 38.03 13.63
C ALA A 37 -1.31 38.29 12.99
N SER A 38 -0.33 37.41 13.23
CA SER A 38 1.01 37.50 12.67
C SER A 38 1.65 36.12 12.50
N GLY A 39 2.70 36.05 11.67
CA GLY A 39 3.47 34.83 11.50
C GLY A 39 4.17 34.38 12.78
N ASP A 40 4.70 35.31 13.56
CA ASP A 40 5.39 35.02 14.83
C ASP A 40 4.41 34.48 15.87
N ASP A 41 3.22 35.07 16.00
CA ASP A 41 2.17 34.57 16.90
C ASP A 41 1.75 33.17 16.51
N ALA A 42 1.60 32.90 15.21
CA ALA A 42 1.24 31.59 14.70
C ALA A 42 2.31 30.53 15.05
N LEU A 43 3.58 30.83 14.82
CA LEU A 43 4.68 29.92 15.13
C LEU A 43 4.81 29.65 16.65
N ASN A 44 4.59 30.66 17.49
CA ASN A 44 4.57 30.51 18.93
C ASN A 44 3.38 29.64 19.39
N ALA A 45 2.18 29.91 18.87
CA ALA A 45 0.99 29.11 19.16
C ALA A 45 1.19 27.63 18.72
N MET A 46 1.83 27.39 17.58
CA MET A 46 2.14 26.02 17.12
C MET A 46 3.09 25.29 18.08
N ARG A 47 4.14 25.97 18.59
CA ARG A 47 5.05 25.36 19.58
C ARG A 47 4.32 25.01 20.88
N GLU A 48 3.44 25.90 21.33
CA GLU A 48 2.62 25.67 22.51
C GLU A 48 1.63 24.50 22.32
N LEU A 49 0.93 24.42 21.19
CA LEU A 49 0.09 23.28 20.83
C LEU A 49 0.89 21.97 20.82
N LYS A 50 2.08 21.99 20.22
CA LYS A 50 2.98 20.83 20.18
C LYS A 50 3.39 20.37 21.58
N SER A 51 3.70 21.31 22.49
CA SER A 51 4.07 20.98 23.87
C SER A 51 2.92 20.35 24.68
N ARG A 52 1.68 20.66 24.31
CA ARG A 52 0.46 20.06 24.92
C ARG A 52 0.06 18.72 24.27
N GLY A 53 0.75 18.30 23.20
CA GLY A 53 0.38 17.11 22.45
C GLY A 53 -0.85 17.28 21.55
N ASP A 54 -1.26 18.52 21.27
CA ASP A 54 -2.38 18.82 20.37
C ASP A 54 -1.94 18.65 18.91
N SER A 55 -2.86 18.23 18.04
CA SER A 55 -2.61 18.02 16.61
C SER A 55 -3.03 19.24 15.80
N LEU A 56 -2.19 19.68 14.86
CA LEU A 56 -2.52 20.70 13.86
C LEU A 56 -2.87 20.00 12.54
N ALA A 57 -4.13 20.15 12.11
CA ALA A 57 -4.61 19.52 10.87
C ALA A 57 -4.29 20.39 9.63
N MET A 58 -4.49 21.69 9.76
CA MET A 58 -4.32 22.62 8.64
C MET A 58 -3.84 23.98 9.13
N LEU A 59 -2.98 24.61 8.32
CA LEU A 59 -2.53 25.98 8.47
C LEU A 59 -2.91 26.74 7.19
N ILE A 60 -3.80 27.73 7.30
CA ILE A 60 -4.20 28.65 6.23
C ILE A 60 -3.53 29.99 6.53
N CYS A 61 -2.68 30.46 5.64
CA CYS A 61 -1.86 31.64 5.89
C CYS A 61 -2.00 32.65 4.75
N ASP A 62 -2.25 33.91 5.07
CA ASP A 62 -2.15 34.98 4.07
C ASP A 62 -0.72 35.15 3.57
N GLN A 63 -0.57 35.51 2.30
CA GLN A 63 0.75 35.67 1.68
C GLN A 63 1.43 36.97 2.11
N ARG A 64 0.68 38.07 2.20
CA ARG A 64 1.25 39.40 2.44
C ARG A 64 0.98 39.90 3.86
N MET A 65 1.86 39.58 4.78
CA MET A 65 1.77 40.05 6.15
C MET A 65 2.99 40.87 6.53
N PRO A 66 2.87 41.89 7.42
CA PRO A 66 4.01 42.60 7.96
C PRO A 66 4.99 41.68 8.71
N GLY A 67 6.27 41.88 8.51
CA GLY A 67 7.32 41.16 9.21
C GLY A 67 7.71 39.80 8.64
N MET A 68 6.73 38.95 8.30
CA MET A 68 6.99 37.62 7.75
C MET A 68 5.96 37.23 6.69
N MET A 69 6.44 36.83 5.52
CA MET A 69 5.55 36.37 4.43
C MET A 69 4.89 35.03 4.78
N GLY A 70 3.67 34.81 4.30
CA GLY A 70 2.95 33.55 4.54
C GLY A 70 3.70 32.30 4.11
N SER A 71 4.38 32.35 2.97
CA SER A 71 5.24 31.26 2.49
C SER A 71 6.36 30.92 3.48
N GLU A 72 6.93 31.91 4.16
CA GLU A 72 7.95 31.69 5.20
C GLU A 72 7.37 31.04 6.46
N VAL A 73 6.16 31.48 6.87
CA VAL A 73 5.44 30.88 8.00
C VAL A 73 5.16 29.40 7.71
N LEU A 74 4.65 29.10 6.51
CA LEU A 74 4.34 27.73 6.08
C LEU A 74 5.61 26.88 6.02
N ALA A 75 6.73 27.38 5.52
CA ALA A 75 8.00 26.68 5.52
C ALA A 75 8.50 26.39 6.95
N LYS A 76 8.46 27.40 7.85
CA LYS A 76 8.88 27.26 9.26
C LYS A 76 7.93 26.39 10.10
N SER A 77 6.69 26.19 9.67
CA SER A 77 5.73 25.29 10.33
C SER A 77 6.06 23.81 10.12
N ARG A 78 6.76 23.48 9.04
CA ARG A 78 7.03 22.10 8.63
C ARG A 78 7.79 21.26 9.66
N PRO A 79 8.91 21.72 10.27
CA PRO A 79 9.59 20.96 11.31
C PRO A 79 8.77 20.84 12.61
N ILE A 80 7.79 21.73 12.84
CA ILE A 80 6.92 21.68 14.03
C ILE A 80 5.80 20.65 13.81
N TYR A 81 5.08 20.74 12.67
CA TYR A 81 3.98 19.85 12.29
C TYR A 81 4.17 19.34 10.86
N PRO A 82 4.94 18.29 10.65
CA PRO A 82 5.25 17.76 9.30
C PRO A 82 4.03 17.38 8.47
N LEU A 83 2.98 16.86 9.13
CA LEU A 83 1.76 16.34 8.49
C LEU A 83 0.66 17.40 8.30
N ALA A 84 0.76 18.59 8.94
CA ALA A 84 -0.26 19.63 8.78
C ALA A 84 -0.37 20.08 7.33
N ARG A 85 -1.59 20.22 6.83
CA ARG A 85 -1.86 20.75 5.48
C ARG A 85 -1.59 22.24 5.44
N ARG A 86 -0.88 22.70 4.41
CA ARG A 86 -0.42 24.08 4.22
C ARG A 86 -1.14 24.73 3.08
N VAL A 87 -1.93 25.73 3.40
CA VAL A 87 -2.74 26.47 2.45
C VAL A 87 -2.31 27.93 2.45
N LEU A 88 -1.99 28.43 1.27
CA LEU A 88 -1.70 29.85 1.09
C LEU A 88 -2.96 30.58 0.65
N LEU A 89 -3.34 31.65 1.36
CA LEU A 89 -4.41 32.55 0.99
C LEU A 89 -3.81 33.74 0.25
N THR A 90 -4.24 34.03 -0.99
CA THR A 90 -3.59 35.03 -1.84
C THR A 90 -4.59 35.82 -2.68
N ALA A 91 -4.26 37.07 -3.02
CA ALA A 91 -5.02 37.84 -4.02
C ALA A 91 -4.65 37.37 -5.44
N TYR A 92 -5.55 37.55 -6.39
CA TYR A 92 -5.41 37.09 -7.78
C TYR A 92 -4.14 37.62 -8.51
N SER A 93 -3.56 38.74 -8.03
CA SER A 93 -2.37 39.37 -8.61
C SER A 93 -1.03 38.69 -8.23
N ASP A 94 -1.03 37.70 -7.33
CA ASP A 94 0.20 37.16 -6.75
C ASP A 94 0.47 35.69 -7.12
N ILE A 95 -0.09 35.22 -8.24
CA ILE A 95 0.05 33.83 -8.70
C ILE A 95 1.52 33.46 -8.94
N ASP A 96 2.35 34.34 -9.46
CA ASP A 96 3.78 34.07 -9.67
C ASP A 96 4.57 33.90 -8.36
N ALA A 97 4.17 34.63 -7.31
CA ALA A 97 4.72 34.44 -5.97
C ALA A 97 4.25 33.13 -5.34
N ALA A 98 3.01 32.70 -5.63
CA ALA A 98 2.48 31.40 -5.19
C ALA A 98 3.22 30.24 -5.86
N VAL A 99 3.53 30.33 -7.14
CA VAL A 99 4.31 29.29 -7.88
C VAL A 99 5.71 29.13 -7.29
N LYS A 100 6.37 30.22 -6.91
CA LYS A 100 7.67 30.17 -6.22
C LYS A 100 7.55 29.55 -4.83
N ALA A 101 6.51 29.91 -4.09
CA ALA A 101 6.22 29.35 -2.76
C ALA A 101 5.85 27.86 -2.79
N ILE A 102 5.21 27.37 -3.87
CA ILE A 102 4.93 25.95 -4.07
C ILE A 102 6.22 25.12 -4.06
N ASN A 103 7.27 25.61 -4.71
CA ASN A 103 8.53 24.90 -4.80
C ASN A 103 9.38 24.97 -3.51
N GLU A 104 9.31 26.07 -2.78
CA GLU A 104 10.13 26.32 -1.58
C GLU A 104 9.45 25.88 -0.26
N ALA A 105 8.14 26.08 -0.13
CA ALA A 105 7.37 25.79 1.10
C ALA A 105 6.60 24.48 1.07
N HIS A 106 6.60 23.73 -0.04
CA HIS A 106 5.80 22.51 -0.23
C HIS A 106 4.33 22.71 0.18
N LEU A 107 3.66 23.65 -0.51
CA LEU A 107 2.25 23.94 -0.32
C LEU A 107 1.38 22.75 -0.76
N ASP A 108 0.35 22.46 0.01
CA ASP A 108 -0.68 21.49 -0.38
C ASP A 108 -1.74 22.15 -1.30
N HIS A 109 -2.05 23.44 -1.05
CA HIS A 109 -3.05 24.17 -1.85
C HIS A 109 -2.88 25.69 -1.74
N TYR A 110 -3.45 26.42 -2.69
CA TYR A 110 -3.65 27.87 -2.58
C TYR A 110 -5.14 28.22 -2.76
N LEU A 111 -5.61 29.21 -2.00
CA LEU A 111 -6.96 29.75 -2.08
C LEU A 111 -6.87 31.22 -2.53
N SER A 112 -7.69 31.60 -3.50
CA SER A 112 -7.78 32.99 -3.95
C SER A 112 -8.78 33.78 -3.12
N LYS A 113 -8.43 35.03 -2.79
CA LYS A 113 -9.37 36.02 -2.25
C LYS A 113 -10.11 36.70 -3.42
N PRO A 114 -11.46 36.87 -3.37
CA PRO A 114 -12.38 36.34 -2.38
C PRO A 114 -12.74 34.86 -2.62
N TRP A 115 -13.02 34.11 -1.54
CA TRP A 115 -13.46 32.70 -1.59
C TRP A 115 -15.00 32.56 -1.55
N ASP A 116 -15.74 33.63 -1.71
CA ASP A 116 -17.20 33.64 -1.71
C ASP A 116 -17.79 33.15 -3.05
N PRO A 117 -18.82 32.28 -3.09
CA PRO A 117 -19.40 31.59 -1.95
C PRO A 117 -18.49 30.45 -1.40
N PRO A 118 -18.44 30.29 -0.06
CA PRO A 118 -17.55 29.29 0.55
C PRO A 118 -17.87 27.84 0.17
N GLU A 119 -19.12 27.54 -0.17
CA GLU A 119 -19.59 26.23 -0.63
C GLU A 119 -18.92 25.79 -1.94
N GLU A 120 -18.58 26.73 -2.81
CA GLU A 120 -17.99 26.44 -4.10
C GLU A 120 -16.44 26.52 -4.10
N ARG A 121 -15.86 27.37 -3.27
CA ARG A 121 -14.44 27.74 -3.39
C ARG A 121 -13.59 27.37 -2.18
N LEU A 122 -14.15 27.46 -0.95
CA LEU A 122 -13.42 27.17 0.28
C LEU A 122 -13.61 25.72 0.72
N TYR A 123 -14.87 25.30 0.90
CA TYR A 123 -15.16 24.01 1.52
C TYR A 123 -14.68 22.81 0.70
N PRO A 124 -14.81 22.73 -0.62
CA PRO A 124 -14.29 21.58 -1.37
C PRO A 124 -12.78 21.39 -1.19
N ALA A 125 -12.01 22.48 -1.26
CA ALA A 125 -10.56 22.42 -1.08
C ALA A 125 -10.17 22.05 0.36
N VAL A 126 -10.89 22.60 1.36
CA VAL A 126 -10.64 22.29 2.77
C VAL A 126 -11.05 20.85 3.08
N ASP A 127 -12.19 20.36 2.58
CA ASP A 127 -12.64 18.98 2.75
C ASP A 127 -11.60 17.99 2.20
N ASP A 128 -11.16 18.17 0.95
CA ASP A 128 -10.15 17.31 0.31
C ASP A 128 -8.84 17.28 1.10
N LEU A 129 -8.40 18.42 1.60
CA LEU A 129 -7.16 18.53 2.38
C LEU A 129 -7.31 17.91 3.79
N LEU A 130 -8.46 18.05 4.42
CA LEU A 130 -8.74 17.44 5.72
C LEU A 130 -8.90 15.93 5.61
N ASP A 131 -9.55 15.43 4.57
CA ASP A 131 -9.63 14.00 4.28
C ASP A 131 -8.22 13.43 4.06
N ALA A 132 -7.39 14.13 3.29
CA ALA A 132 -5.99 13.75 3.09
C ALA A 132 -5.18 13.83 4.39
N TRP A 133 -5.41 14.85 5.24
CA TRP A 133 -4.74 14.95 6.55
C TRP A 133 -5.20 13.84 7.50
N GLN A 134 -6.50 13.59 7.63
CA GLN A 134 -7.03 12.52 8.48
C GLN A 134 -6.44 11.17 8.10
N ALA A 135 -6.29 10.95 6.81
CA ALA A 135 -5.73 9.76 6.26
C ALA A 135 -4.21 9.61 6.52
N GLU A 136 -3.44 10.72 6.63
CA GLU A 136 -2.00 10.72 6.99
C GLU A 136 -1.76 10.86 8.49
N SER A 137 -2.64 11.56 9.20
CA SER A 137 -2.61 11.78 10.64
C SER A 137 -3.20 10.59 11.39
N LEU A 138 -2.89 9.37 11.00
CA LEU A 138 -3.03 8.28 11.93
C LEU A 138 -2.27 8.71 13.19
N PRO A 139 -2.90 8.74 14.40
CA PRO A 139 -2.19 9.11 15.60
C PRO A 139 -0.89 8.29 15.63
N GLU A 140 0.24 8.96 15.95
CA GLU A 140 1.43 8.22 16.40
C GLU A 140 0.90 7.07 17.23
N ALA A 141 1.29 5.85 16.91
CA ALA A 141 0.73 4.61 17.47
C ALA A 141 0.64 4.67 19.00
N LYS A 142 -0.28 5.49 19.48
CA LYS A 142 -0.75 5.41 20.85
C LYS A 142 -1.64 4.19 20.85
N GLY A 143 -1.00 3.04 21.07
CA GLY A 143 -1.82 1.95 21.39
C GLY A 143 -1.43 0.57 20.94
N LEU A 144 -0.78 0.37 19.82
CA LEU A 144 -0.45 -0.96 19.37
C LEU A 144 1.06 -1.22 19.46
N ARG A 145 1.45 -2.14 20.34
CA ARG A 145 2.85 -2.57 20.49
C ARG A 145 2.94 -4.04 20.16
N LEU A 146 3.79 -4.37 19.21
CA LEU A 146 4.08 -5.74 18.83
C LEU A 146 5.45 -6.11 19.41
N VAL A 147 5.46 -7.07 20.33
CA VAL A 147 6.67 -7.64 20.93
C VAL A 147 6.92 -8.99 20.29
N GLY A 148 8.12 -9.25 19.83
CA GLY A 148 8.47 -10.53 19.23
C GLY A 148 9.94 -10.68 18.96
N HIS A 149 10.28 -11.74 18.26
CA HIS A 149 11.65 -12.04 17.85
C HIS A 149 11.83 -11.71 16.36
N GLN A 150 12.90 -10.99 15.99
CA GLN A 150 13.11 -10.56 14.60
C GLN A 150 13.23 -11.72 13.60
N TRP A 151 13.67 -12.90 14.06
CA TRP A 151 13.84 -14.10 13.25
C TRP A 151 12.64 -15.06 13.30
N SER A 152 11.51 -14.62 13.86
CA SER A 152 10.29 -15.42 13.94
C SER A 152 9.43 -15.20 12.70
N PRO A 153 9.11 -16.24 11.90
CA PRO A 153 8.17 -16.15 10.79
C PRO A 153 6.80 -15.59 11.22
N GLN A 154 6.34 -15.93 12.44
CA GLN A 154 5.08 -15.42 12.99
C GLN A 154 5.17 -13.93 13.28
N SER A 155 6.27 -13.44 13.87
CA SER A 155 6.50 -12.00 14.07
C SER A 155 6.53 -11.27 12.74
N HIS A 156 7.20 -11.84 11.74
CA HIS A 156 7.23 -11.29 10.37
C HIS A 156 5.81 -11.20 9.77
N ALA A 157 5.01 -12.26 9.87
CA ALA A 157 3.65 -12.30 9.33
C ALA A 157 2.75 -11.20 9.93
N ILE A 158 2.83 -10.96 11.25
CA ILE A 158 2.06 -9.89 11.91
C ILE A 158 2.60 -8.50 11.55
N LYS A 159 3.91 -8.31 11.49
CA LYS A 159 4.53 -7.05 11.04
C LYS A 159 4.08 -6.70 9.62
N ASP A 160 4.16 -7.67 8.71
CA ASP A 160 3.77 -7.50 7.32
C ASP A 160 2.26 -7.21 7.19
N PHE A 161 1.42 -7.94 7.92
CA PHE A 161 -0.02 -7.68 7.98
C PHE A 161 -0.34 -6.26 8.47
N LEU A 162 0.25 -5.82 9.58
CA LEU A 162 0.00 -4.49 10.14
C LEU A 162 0.48 -3.39 9.19
N ALA A 163 1.70 -3.52 8.65
CA ALA A 163 2.27 -2.55 7.73
C ALA A 163 1.49 -2.46 6.41
N SER A 164 1.17 -3.60 5.80
CA SER A 164 0.43 -3.66 4.53
C SER A 164 -1.01 -3.16 4.66
N ASN A 165 -1.63 -3.34 5.83
CA ASN A 165 -2.96 -2.80 6.14
C ASN A 165 -2.94 -1.38 6.69
N LEU A 166 -1.78 -0.70 6.66
CA LEU A 166 -1.59 0.68 7.12
C LEU A 166 -2.00 0.89 8.58
N ILE A 167 -1.82 -0.13 9.41
CA ILE A 167 -2.10 -0.10 10.84
C ILE A 167 -0.81 0.29 11.57
N PRO A 168 -0.74 1.48 12.20
CA PRO A 168 0.46 1.90 12.89
C PRO A 168 0.70 1.07 14.14
N TYR A 169 1.94 0.65 14.35
CA TYR A 169 2.37 -0.11 15.52
C TYR A 169 3.80 0.24 15.91
N ARG A 170 4.15 0.03 17.17
CA ARG A 170 5.54 0.08 17.65
C ARG A 170 6.08 -1.34 17.75
N TRP A 171 7.13 -1.64 16.99
CA TRP A 171 7.86 -2.89 17.11
C TRP A 171 8.84 -2.85 18.28
N LEU A 172 8.86 -3.91 19.09
CA LEU A 172 9.78 -4.11 20.22
C LEU A 172 10.42 -5.50 20.08
N GLU A 173 11.73 -5.50 19.87
CA GLU A 173 12.52 -6.73 19.75
C GLU A 173 12.88 -7.27 21.13
N VAL A 174 12.44 -8.48 21.45
CA VAL A 174 12.57 -9.07 22.79
C VAL A 174 14.00 -9.18 23.29
N THR A 175 14.98 -9.32 22.40
CA THR A 175 16.40 -9.48 22.77
C THR A 175 17.17 -8.18 22.89
N ARG A 176 16.57 -7.05 22.46
CA ARG A 176 17.27 -5.74 22.39
C ARG A 176 16.58 -4.65 23.17
N ASP A 177 15.25 -4.69 23.25
CA ASP A 177 14.46 -3.61 23.84
C ASP A 177 14.09 -3.91 25.28
N ALA A 178 14.59 -3.16 26.24
CA ALA A 178 14.26 -3.31 27.65
C ALA A 178 12.76 -3.13 27.93
N ASP A 179 12.08 -2.27 27.17
CA ASP A 179 10.62 -2.06 27.24
C ASP A 179 9.88 -3.36 26.90
N ALA A 180 10.41 -4.21 26.00
CA ALA A 180 9.80 -5.48 25.62
C ALA A 180 9.68 -6.43 26.82
N CYS A 181 10.79 -6.64 27.53
CA CYS A 181 10.82 -7.52 28.72
C CYS A 181 9.86 -7.01 29.80
N THR A 182 9.88 -5.70 30.08
CA THR A 182 9.00 -5.08 31.07
C THR A 182 7.52 -5.29 30.74
N LEU A 183 7.14 -5.17 29.46
CA LEU A 183 5.76 -5.41 29.02
C LEU A 183 5.35 -6.87 29.13
N LEU A 184 6.23 -7.80 28.76
CA LEU A 184 5.97 -9.24 28.82
C LEU A 184 5.81 -9.69 30.28
N ASP A 185 6.70 -9.25 31.17
CA ASP A 185 6.65 -9.56 32.61
C ASP A 185 5.37 -9.04 33.25
N ALA A 186 5.00 -7.79 32.97
CA ALA A 186 3.77 -7.17 33.48
C ALA A 186 2.49 -7.90 33.02
N ALA A 187 2.53 -8.53 31.83
CA ALA A 187 1.41 -9.27 31.27
C ALA A 187 1.46 -10.78 31.54
N GLY A 188 2.52 -11.29 32.20
CA GLY A 188 2.72 -12.71 32.45
C GLY A 188 2.82 -13.52 31.13
N VAL A 189 3.50 -12.98 30.13
CA VAL A 189 3.71 -13.62 28.81
C VAL A 189 5.13 -14.13 28.72
N GLY A 190 5.28 -15.46 28.60
CA GLY A 190 6.57 -16.10 28.33
C GLY A 190 6.95 -16.00 26.84
N THR A 191 8.17 -16.44 26.51
CA THR A 191 8.70 -16.43 25.13
C THR A 191 7.90 -17.32 24.18
N GLU A 192 7.23 -18.36 24.69
CA GLU A 192 6.33 -19.22 23.91
C GLU A 192 5.04 -18.51 23.45
N GLY A 193 4.70 -17.37 24.06
CA GLY A 193 3.56 -16.54 23.69
C GLY A 193 3.85 -15.49 22.62
N LEU A 194 5.07 -15.50 22.03
CA LEU A 194 5.47 -14.53 21.01
C LEU A 194 5.05 -14.96 19.59
N PRO A 195 4.74 -13.99 18.70
CA PRO A 195 4.65 -12.56 18.95
C PRO A 195 3.49 -12.18 19.86
N ALA A 196 3.66 -11.16 20.70
CA ALA A 196 2.62 -10.67 21.60
C ALA A 196 2.17 -9.26 21.17
N LEU A 197 0.86 -9.06 21.02
CA LEU A 197 0.26 -7.80 20.59
C LEU A 197 -0.45 -7.14 21.77
N PHE A 198 0.00 -5.94 22.11
CA PHE A 198 -0.51 -5.12 23.22
C PHE A 198 -1.33 -3.96 22.71
N PHE A 199 -2.45 -3.69 23.38
CA PHE A 199 -3.36 -2.59 23.09
C PHE A 199 -3.38 -1.60 24.26
N ASP A 200 -3.46 -0.29 23.98
CA ASP A 200 -3.51 0.73 25.05
C ASP A 200 -4.92 0.94 25.61
N ASP A 201 -5.91 0.20 25.12
CA ASP A 201 -7.29 0.26 25.62
C ASP A 201 -7.55 -0.62 26.87
N GLY A 202 -6.50 -1.22 27.42
CA GLY A 202 -6.57 -2.10 28.58
C GLY A 202 -7.08 -3.51 28.29
N SER A 203 -7.28 -3.87 27.04
CA SER A 203 -7.70 -5.22 26.65
C SER A 203 -6.60 -6.25 26.86
N PRO A 204 -6.97 -7.54 26.98
CA PRO A 204 -6.01 -8.63 27.11
C PRO A 204 -5.00 -8.69 25.97
N VAL A 205 -3.76 -9.04 26.28
CA VAL A 205 -2.69 -9.26 25.31
C VAL A 205 -3.05 -10.43 24.40
N MET A 206 -2.90 -10.24 23.10
CA MET A 206 -2.98 -11.36 22.16
C MET A 206 -1.62 -12.06 22.09
N ARG A 207 -1.62 -13.37 22.29
CA ARG A 207 -0.43 -14.23 22.28
C ARG A 207 -0.40 -15.02 21.00
N ASN A 208 0.69 -14.95 20.26
CA ASN A 208 0.90 -15.62 18.98
C ASN A 208 -0.35 -15.56 18.05
N PRO A 209 -0.93 -14.36 17.83
CA PRO A 209 -2.12 -14.25 17.00
C PRO A 209 -1.79 -14.49 15.52
N ASP A 210 -2.78 -14.96 14.77
CA ASP A 210 -2.75 -14.90 13.32
C ASP A 210 -3.30 -13.56 12.78
N PRO A 211 -3.05 -13.21 11.51
CA PRO A 211 -3.53 -11.96 10.92
C PRO A 211 -5.06 -11.77 10.98
N ARG A 212 -5.84 -12.83 10.89
CA ARG A 212 -7.30 -12.79 10.96
C ARG A 212 -7.78 -12.42 12.36
N GLN A 213 -7.21 -13.05 13.40
CA GLN A 213 -7.50 -12.71 14.79
C GLN A 213 -7.19 -11.24 15.10
N VAL A 214 -6.07 -10.72 14.54
CA VAL A 214 -5.73 -9.31 14.67
C VAL A 214 -6.76 -8.42 13.96
N ALA A 215 -7.18 -8.78 12.75
CA ALA A 215 -8.22 -8.06 12.01
C ALA A 215 -9.55 -8.01 12.76
N GLU A 216 -10.00 -9.15 13.30
CA GLU A 216 -11.21 -9.25 14.13
C GLU A 216 -11.12 -8.34 15.35
N ARG A 217 -9.99 -8.38 16.05
CA ARG A 217 -9.75 -7.54 17.24
C ARG A 217 -9.74 -6.04 16.92
N LEU A 218 -9.28 -5.68 15.72
CA LEU A 218 -9.27 -4.29 15.23
C LEU A 218 -10.62 -3.86 14.65
N GLY A 219 -11.65 -4.71 14.72
CA GLY A 219 -13.00 -4.40 14.25
C GLY A 219 -13.13 -4.33 12.73
N LYS A 220 -12.21 -4.98 11.99
CA LYS A 220 -12.35 -5.07 10.53
C LYS A 220 -13.54 -5.99 10.18
N PRO A 221 -14.39 -5.61 9.20
CA PRO A 221 -15.48 -6.47 8.78
C PRO A 221 -14.93 -7.73 8.11
N LEU A 222 -15.32 -8.90 8.61
CA LEU A 222 -14.96 -10.21 8.06
C LEU A 222 -16.18 -11.03 7.63
N THR A 223 -17.37 -10.42 7.67
CA THR A 223 -18.64 -11.04 7.28
C THR A 223 -19.32 -10.17 6.23
N ALA A 224 -19.80 -10.79 5.16
CA ALA A 224 -20.53 -10.13 4.09
C ALA A 224 -21.87 -9.60 4.59
N ALA A 225 -22.21 -8.37 4.17
CA ALA A 225 -23.46 -7.70 4.54
C ALA A 225 -24.67 -8.18 3.71
N PHE A 226 -24.45 -8.70 2.50
CA PHE A 226 -25.50 -9.12 1.58
C PHE A 226 -25.35 -10.59 1.20
N ASP A 227 -26.47 -11.25 0.95
CA ASP A 227 -26.50 -12.64 0.47
C ASP A 227 -26.00 -12.75 -0.97
N VAL A 228 -26.26 -11.72 -1.80
CA VAL A 228 -25.87 -11.68 -3.22
C VAL A 228 -25.36 -10.31 -3.60
N TYR A 229 -24.21 -10.28 -4.25
CA TYR A 229 -23.61 -9.06 -4.81
C TYR A 229 -23.81 -8.97 -6.32
N ASP A 230 -23.85 -7.75 -6.84
CA ASP A 230 -23.86 -7.54 -8.30
C ASP A 230 -22.47 -7.80 -8.87
N LEU A 231 -21.42 -7.36 -8.15
CA LEU A 231 -20.03 -7.56 -8.52
C LEU A 231 -19.18 -8.00 -7.31
N ALA A 232 -18.56 -9.18 -7.41
CA ALA A 232 -17.49 -9.58 -6.52
C ALA A 232 -16.13 -9.33 -7.19
N ILE A 233 -15.17 -8.82 -6.41
CA ILE A 233 -13.81 -8.51 -6.84
C ILE A 233 -12.86 -9.34 -5.98
N VAL A 234 -12.00 -10.15 -6.59
CA VAL A 234 -10.98 -10.93 -5.88
C VAL A 234 -9.60 -10.37 -6.20
N GLY A 235 -8.97 -9.77 -5.19
CA GLY A 235 -7.70 -9.07 -5.28
C GLY A 235 -7.84 -7.56 -5.16
N ALA A 236 -7.25 -6.99 -4.10
CA ALA A 236 -7.30 -5.57 -3.76
C ALA A 236 -6.11 -4.78 -4.32
N GLY A 237 -5.49 -5.23 -5.40
CA GLY A 237 -4.50 -4.46 -6.16
C GLY A 237 -5.12 -3.28 -6.91
N PRO A 238 -4.33 -2.51 -7.69
CA PRO A 238 -4.83 -1.35 -8.42
C PRO A 238 -6.05 -1.62 -9.32
N ALA A 239 -6.10 -2.77 -9.99
CA ALA A 239 -7.25 -3.16 -10.82
C ALA A 239 -8.51 -3.37 -9.96
N GLY A 240 -8.39 -4.11 -8.86
CA GLY A 240 -9.51 -4.36 -7.97
C GLY A 240 -10.00 -3.10 -7.26
N LEU A 241 -9.10 -2.24 -6.79
CA LEU A 241 -9.45 -0.96 -6.17
C LEU A 241 -10.13 -0.01 -7.19
N GLY A 242 -9.63 0.05 -8.43
CA GLY A 242 -10.29 0.79 -9.50
C GLY A 242 -11.71 0.29 -9.75
N ALA A 243 -11.90 -1.03 -9.88
CA ALA A 243 -13.22 -1.63 -10.04
C ALA A 243 -14.13 -1.40 -8.83
N ALA A 244 -13.61 -1.43 -7.60
CA ALA A 244 -14.39 -1.17 -6.39
C ALA A 244 -14.91 0.29 -6.33
N VAL A 245 -14.05 1.26 -6.69
CA VAL A 245 -14.45 2.68 -6.78
C VAL A 245 -15.58 2.87 -7.80
N TYR A 246 -15.39 2.38 -9.02
CA TYR A 246 -16.39 2.55 -10.08
C TYR A 246 -17.66 1.74 -9.82
N GLY A 247 -17.55 0.48 -9.40
CA GLY A 247 -18.70 -0.37 -9.11
C GLY A 247 -19.61 0.22 -8.04
N ALA A 248 -19.03 0.71 -6.94
CA ALA A 248 -19.79 1.38 -5.90
C ALA A 248 -20.37 2.75 -6.36
N SER A 249 -19.59 3.55 -7.10
CA SER A 249 -20.08 4.85 -7.60
C SER A 249 -21.21 4.74 -8.61
N GLU A 250 -21.28 3.62 -9.35
CA GLU A 250 -22.33 3.34 -10.34
C GLU A 250 -23.50 2.52 -9.75
N GLY A 251 -23.51 2.33 -8.42
CA GLY A 251 -24.63 1.74 -7.67
C GLY A 251 -24.68 0.24 -7.65
N LEU A 252 -23.63 -0.48 -8.08
CA LEU A 252 -23.55 -1.92 -7.92
C LEU A 252 -23.25 -2.28 -6.45
N ARG A 253 -23.95 -3.28 -5.91
CA ARG A 253 -23.54 -3.92 -4.65
C ARG A 253 -22.20 -4.62 -4.88
N THR A 254 -21.13 -3.95 -4.47
CA THR A 254 -19.76 -4.35 -4.77
C THR A 254 -19.06 -4.84 -3.52
N ILE A 255 -18.49 -6.04 -3.58
CA ILE A 255 -17.63 -6.60 -2.54
C ILE A 255 -16.23 -6.88 -3.08
N LEU A 256 -15.21 -6.49 -2.31
CA LEU A 256 -13.81 -6.76 -2.62
C LEU A 256 -13.20 -7.65 -1.56
N LEU A 257 -12.57 -8.75 -1.99
CA LEU A 257 -11.89 -9.73 -1.14
C LEU A 257 -10.40 -9.74 -1.42
N ASP A 258 -9.59 -9.72 -0.36
CA ASP A 258 -8.14 -9.95 -0.48
C ASP A 258 -7.65 -10.78 0.70
N ARG A 259 -6.72 -11.69 0.42
CA ARG A 259 -6.15 -12.58 1.45
C ARG A 259 -5.24 -11.88 2.44
N HIS A 260 -4.69 -10.71 2.08
CA HIS A 260 -3.61 -10.08 2.83
C HIS A 260 -3.90 -8.62 3.16
N ALA A 261 -3.86 -7.76 2.13
CA ALA A 261 -4.05 -6.32 2.31
C ALA A 261 -4.39 -5.61 1.00
N PRO A 262 -5.08 -4.45 1.08
CA PRO A 262 -5.26 -3.57 -0.08
C PRO A 262 -3.92 -3.05 -0.64
N GLY A 263 -3.89 -2.78 -1.96
CA GLY A 263 -2.75 -2.21 -2.68
C GLY A 263 -1.99 -3.22 -3.52
N GLY A 264 -2.03 -4.52 -3.18
CA GLY A 264 -1.27 -5.55 -3.87
C GLY A 264 0.22 -5.19 -3.95
N GLN A 265 0.94 -5.64 -4.99
CA GLN A 265 2.36 -5.32 -5.16
C GLN A 265 2.64 -3.82 -5.35
N ALA A 266 1.70 -3.06 -5.90
CA ALA A 266 1.86 -1.61 -6.06
C ALA A 266 1.90 -0.90 -4.70
N GLY A 267 1.15 -1.40 -3.70
CA GLY A 267 1.11 -0.85 -2.34
C GLY A 267 2.46 -0.84 -1.63
N THR A 268 3.35 -1.78 -1.94
CA THR A 268 4.70 -1.88 -1.36
C THR A 268 5.75 -1.03 -2.09
N SER A 269 5.40 -0.39 -3.21
CA SER A 269 6.33 0.46 -3.97
C SER A 269 6.67 1.72 -3.19
N SER A 270 7.95 1.99 -2.98
CA SER A 270 8.41 3.19 -2.28
C SER A 270 8.02 4.48 -3.02
N ARG A 271 7.99 4.43 -4.36
CA ARG A 271 7.60 5.56 -5.21
C ARG A 271 7.13 5.09 -6.59
N ILE A 272 5.97 5.62 -7.01
CA ILE A 272 5.39 5.44 -8.33
C ILE A 272 5.52 6.79 -9.06
N GLU A 273 6.44 6.86 -10.02
CA GLU A 273 6.79 8.10 -10.73
C GLU A 273 5.85 8.42 -11.91
N ASN A 274 5.17 7.40 -12.43
CA ASN A 274 4.45 7.45 -13.70
C ASN A 274 2.92 7.30 -13.54
N TYR A 275 2.38 7.64 -12.36
CA TYR A 275 0.94 7.71 -12.16
C TYR A 275 0.46 9.14 -12.38
N LEU A 276 -0.51 9.31 -13.28
CA LEU A 276 -1.02 10.62 -13.68
C LEU A 276 -1.62 11.38 -12.48
N GLY A 277 -1.34 12.68 -12.40
CA GLY A 277 -1.82 13.56 -11.32
C GLY A 277 -0.85 13.73 -10.14
N PHE A 278 0.30 13.04 -10.16
CA PHE A 278 1.32 13.13 -9.13
C PHE A 278 2.68 13.54 -9.71
N PRO A 279 2.92 14.83 -9.96
CA PRO A 279 4.13 15.31 -10.64
C PRO A 279 5.42 15.03 -9.88
N ALA A 280 5.34 14.87 -8.56
CA ALA A 280 6.47 14.49 -7.71
C ALA A 280 6.52 12.98 -7.40
N GLY A 281 5.70 12.16 -8.09
CA GLY A 281 5.47 10.76 -7.73
C GLY A 281 4.63 10.59 -6.46
N VAL A 282 4.20 9.37 -6.19
CA VAL A 282 3.41 9.01 -5.00
C VAL A 282 3.90 7.66 -4.47
N SER A 283 3.90 7.45 -3.16
CA SER A 283 4.17 6.11 -2.62
C SER A 283 3.01 5.15 -2.91
N GLY A 284 3.31 3.86 -3.08
CA GLY A 284 2.28 2.86 -3.29
C GLY A 284 1.28 2.79 -2.13
N SER A 285 1.77 2.93 -0.90
CA SER A 285 0.95 2.95 0.31
C SER A 285 0.00 4.14 0.34
N GLU A 286 0.45 5.34 -0.03
CA GLU A 286 -0.39 6.53 -0.09
C GLU A 286 -1.47 6.41 -1.17
N LEU A 287 -1.10 5.95 -2.38
CA LEU A 287 -2.06 5.72 -3.46
C LEU A 287 -3.13 4.70 -3.04
N THR A 288 -2.71 3.59 -2.40
CA THR A 288 -3.60 2.56 -1.89
C THR A 288 -4.58 3.11 -0.86
N ARG A 289 -4.07 3.89 0.09
CA ARG A 289 -4.86 4.47 1.16
C ARG A 289 -5.96 5.39 0.62
N ARG A 290 -5.61 6.25 -0.34
CA ARG A 290 -6.60 7.13 -1.02
C ARG A 290 -7.65 6.32 -1.76
N ALA A 291 -7.25 5.31 -2.53
CA ALA A 291 -8.16 4.47 -3.28
C ALA A 291 -9.10 3.67 -2.36
N LEU A 292 -8.58 3.11 -1.26
CA LEU A 292 -9.37 2.38 -0.26
C LEU A 292 -10.43 3.30 0.39
N SER A 293 -9.99 4.47 0.89
CA SER A 293 -10.90 5.46 1.50
C SER A 293 -11.98 5.91 0.52
N GLN A 294 -11.61 6.14 -0.75
CA GLN A 294 -12.56 6.52 -1.80
C GLN A 294 -13.61 5.43 -2.05
N ALA A 295 -13.17 4.17 -2.21
CA ALA A 295 -14.07 3.04 -2.48
C ALA A 295 -15.03 2.79 -1.29
N GLN A 296 -14.52 2.86 -0.05
CA GLN A 296 -15.33 2.71 1.16
C GLN A 296 -16.37 3.82 1.31
N ARG A 297 -15.98 5.08 1.06
CA ARG A 297 -16.91 6.23 1.09
C ARG A 297 -18.03 6.08 0.06
N LEU A 298 -17.76 5.47 -1.08
CA LEU A 298 -18.74 5.21 -2.13
C LEU A 298 -19.62 3.97 -1.84
N GLY A 299 -19.31 3.19 -0.80
CA GLY A 299 -20.11 2.06 -0.35
C GLY A 299 -19.61 0.69 -0.80
N ALA A 300 -18.39 0.57 -1.33
CA ALA A 300 -17.78 -0.74 -1.56
C ALA A 300 -17.50 -1.45 -0.23
N GLU A 301 -17.83 -2.73 -0.16
CA GLU A 301 -17.53 -3.58 0.99
C GLU A 301 -16.18 -4.27 0.83
N PHE A 302 -15.41 -4.37 1.93
CA PHE A 302 -14.08 -4.96 1.95
C PHE A 302 -13.99 -6.07 2.98
N LEU A 303 -13.64 -7.27 2.54
CA LEU A 303 -13.34 -8.41 3.42
C LEU A 303 -11.85 -8.76 3.31
N VAL A 304 -11.07 -8.25 4.25
CA VAL A 304 -9.60 -8.41 4.33
C VAL A 304 -9.18 -8.62 5.80
N PRO A 305 -8.39 -9.63 6.12
CA PRO A 305 -7.77 -10.64 5.26
C PRO A 305 -8.69 -11.88 5.10
N LEU A 306 -9.16 -12.14 3.91
CA LEU A 306 -9.92 -13.34 3.58
C LEU A 306 -9.51 -13.90 2.21
N GLU A 307 -9.03 -15.13 2.19
CA GLU A 307 -8.60 -15.81 0.98
C GLU A 307 -9.76 -16.49 0.27
N VAL A 308 -9.86 -16.28 -1.04
CA VAL A 308 -10.72 -17.07 -1.92
C VAL A 308 -9.91 -18.28 -2.39
N THR A 309 -10.38 -19.47 -2.07
CA THR A 309 -9.73 -20.76 -2.37
C THR A 309 -10.35 -21.50 -3.53
N GLY A 310 -11.56 -21.12 -3.93
CA GLY A 310 -12.24 -21.78 -5.05
C GLY A 310 -13.41 -20.97 -5.58
N MET A 311 -13.89 -21.37 -6.75
CA MET A 311 -15.01 -20.79 -7.43
C MET A 311 -15.85 -21.90 -8.11
N SER A 312 -17.17 -21.79 -8.04
CA SER A 312 -18.12 -22.58 -8.81
C SER A 312 -19.20 -21.69 -9.43
N ILE A 313 -19.91 -22.24 -10.43
CA ILE A 313 -21.02 -21.57 -11.10
C ILE A 313 -22.26 -22.40 -10.93
N GLU A 314 -23.30 -21.78 -10.37
CA GLU A 314 -24.59 -22.42 -10.14
C GLU A 314 -25.72 -21.46 -10.53
N GLY A 315 -26.56 -21.83 -11.47
CA GLY A 315 -27.69 -21.02 -11.91
C GLY A 315 -27.30 -19.65 -12.43
N GLY A 316 -26.11 -19.51 -13.05
CA GLY A 316 -25.56 -18.23 -13.53
C GLY A 316 -24.83 -17.41 -12.45
N TYR A 317 -24.97 -17.74 -11.16
CA TYR A 317 -24.27 -17.10 -10.08
C TYR A 317 -22.84 -17.65 -9.90
N LYS A 318 -21.91 -16.77 -9.54
CA LYS A 318 -20.52 -17.09 -9.20
C LYS A 318 -20.45 -17.27 -7.69
N ARG A 319 -20.15 -18.49 -7.24
CA ARG A 319 -19.97 -18.81 -5.82
C ARG A 319 -18.49 -18.89 -5.52
N LEU A 320 -18.02 -18.05 -4.64
CA LEU A 320 -16.64 -17.99 -4.17
C LEU A 320 -16.55 -18.73 -2.84
N THR A 321 -15.68 -19.72 -2.76
CA THR A 321 -15.37 -20.42 -1.49
C THR A 321 -14.21 -19.72 -0.81
N LEU A 322 -14.40 -19.36 0.46
CA LEU A 322 -13.36 -18.75 1.30
C LEU A 322 -12.54 -19.83 2.02
N GLY A 323 -11.33 -19.47 2.46
CA GLY A 323 -10.45 -20.39 3.19
C GLY A 323 -11.03 -20.94 4.49
N ASP A 324 -12.03 -20.28 5.07
CA ASP A 324 -12.77 -20.74 6.26
C ASP A 324 -14.06 -21.54 5.93
N GLY A 325 -14.27 -21.86 4.66
CA GLY A 325 -15.42 -22.65 4.18
C GLY A 325 -16.70 -21.85 3.91
N ARG A 326 -16.76 -20.57 4.28
CA ARG A 326 -17.89 -19.68 3.92
C ARG A 326 -17.93 -19.42 2.42
N GLN A 327 -19.09 -18.96 1.95
CA GLN A 327 -19.30 -18.65 0.54
C GLN A 327 -19.77 -17.21 0.35
N ILE A 328 -19.32 -16.59 -0.75
CA ILE A 328 -19.81 -15.32 -1.26
C ILE A 328 -20.45 -15.60 -2.63
N VAL A 329 -21.65 -15.06 -2.83
CA VAL A 329 -22.40 -15.22 -4.08
C VAL A 329 -22.47 -13.90 -4.82
N ALA A 330 -22.15 -13.92 -6.12
CA ALA A 330 -22.24 -12.74 -6.97
C ALA A 330 -22.79 -13.07 -8.36
N ARG A 331 -23.36 -12.04 -9.01
CA ARG A 331 -23.85 -12.13 -10.39
C ARG A 331 -22.71 -12.00 -11.39
N ALA A 332 -21.76 -11.11 -11.13
CA ALA A 332 -20.53 -10.92 -11.91
C ALA A 332 -19.30 -11.03 -11.01
N LEU A 333 -18.16 -11.43 -11.58
CA LEU A 333 -16.90 -11.63 -10.88
C LEU A 333 -15.75 -10.96 -11.63
N LEU A 334 -14.93 -10.21 -10.92
CA LEU A 334 -13.63 -9.75 -11.38
C LEU A 334 -12.50 -10.52 -10.67
N ALA A 335 -11.68 -11.22 -11.42
CA ALA A 335 -10.40 -11.76 -10.97
C ALA A 335 -9.29 -10.71 -11.19
N SER A 336 -8.72 -10.20 -10.11
CA SER A 336 -7.65 -9.20 -10.12
C SER A 336 -6.55 -9.52 -9.07
N THR A 337 -6.34 -10.82 -8.82
CA THR A 337 -5.39 -11.33 -7.82
C THR A 337 -3.93 -11.10 -8.18
N GLY A 338 -3.66 -10.57 -9.38
CA GLY A 338 -2.32 -10.22 -9.83
C GLY A 338 -1.38 -11.41 -9.86
N MET A 339 -0.17 -11.20 -9.38
CA MET A 339 0.92 -12.17 -9.43
C MET A 339 1.46 -12.45 -8.02
N SER A 340 2.00 -13.66 -7.83
CA SER A 340 2.80 -14.01 -6.65
C SER A 340 4.26 -14.15 -7.03
N TYR A 341 5.16 -13.93 -6.10
CA TYR A 341 6.56 -14.26 -6.29
C TYR A 341 6.72 -15.76 -6.57
N ARG A 342 7.62 -16.09 -7.48
CA ARG A 342 8.02 -17.48 -7.70
C ARG A 342 8.86 -17.94 -6.52
N GLU A 343 8.53 -19.12 -5.99
CA GLU A 343 9.34 -19.74 -4.96
C GLU A 343 10.68 -20.19 -5.53
N HIS A 344 11.74 -19.93 -4.79
CA HIS A 344 13.08 -20.38 -5.16
C HIS A 344 13.27 -21.83 -4.74
N PRO A 345 13.75 -22.73 -5.62
CA PRO A 345 13.79 -24.17 -5.35
C PRO A 345 14.96 -24.62 -4.46
N ALA A 346 15.90 -23.74 -4.13
CA ALA A 346 17.08 -24.11 -3.34
C ALA A 346 16.70 -24.63 -1.94
N GLN A 347 17.48 -25.57 -1.45
CA GLN A 347 17.28 -26.18 -0.14
C GLN A 347 17.40 -25.14 0.98
N GLY A 348 16.52 -25.21 2.00
CA GLY A 348 16.51 -24.31 3.15
C GLY A 348 15.77 -22.99 2.92
N ILE A 349 15.41 -22.62 1.67
CA ILE A 349 14.70 -21.36 1.35
C ILE A 349 13.35 -21.33 2.06
N ALA A 350 12.54 -22.37 1.94
CA ALA A 350 11.20 -22.41 2.53
C ALA A 350 11.24 -22.35 4.07
N GLU A 351 12.21 -23.02 4.67
CA GLU A 351 12.42 -23.10 6.12
C GLU A 351 12.81 -21.75 6.74
N HIS A 352 13.57 -20.94 5.99
CA HIS A 352 14.06 -19.63 6.42
C HIS A 352 13.23 -18.45 5.89
N THR A 353 12.10 -18.72 5.21
CA THR A 353 11.20 -17.64 4.74
C THR A 353 10.61 -16.89 5.94
N GLY A 354 10.83 -15.57 6.01
CA GLY A 354 10.51 -14.71 7.15
C GLY A 354 11.57 -14.70 8.26
N ALA A 355 12.60 -15.55 8.14
CA ALA A 355 13.72 -15.65 9.08
C ALA A 355 15.08 -15.49 8.37
N GLY A 356 15.20 -14.48 7.54
CA GLY A 356 16.37 -14.15 6.74
C GLY A 356 16.19 -14.40 5.23
N VAL A 357 15.15 -15.10 4.79
CA VAL A 357 14.76 -15.18 3.37
C VAL A 357 13.49 -14.37 3.15
N TYR A 358 13.53 -13.43 2.21
CA TYR A 358 12.42 -12.54 1.91
C TYR A 358 12.17 -12.45 0.40
N TYR A 359 10.90 -12.43 0.01
CA TYR A 359 10.50 -12.20 -1.37
C TYR A 359 10.12 -10.74 -1.59
N GLY A 360 10.90 -10.05 -2.42
CA GLY A 360 10.78 -8.61 -2.62
C GLY A 360 11.59 -7.79 -1.61
N ALA A 361 11.62 -6.48 -1.79
CA ALA A 361 12.22 -5.56 -0.83
C ALA A 361 11.18 -5.28 0.27
N ALA A 362 11.24 -6.00 1.35
CA ALA A 362 10.44 -5.71 2.54
C ALA A 362 11.01 -4.44 3.19
N THR A 363 10.37 -3.31 2.97
CA THR A 363 10.75 -2.03 3.59
C THR A 363 10.73 -2.10 5.12
N THR A 364 9.90 -2.98 5.66
CA THR A 364 9.82 -3.28 7.10
C THR A 364 11.04 -3.99 7.64
N GLU A 365 11.74 -4.78 6.79
CA GLU A 365 12.87 -5.62 7.23
C GLU A 365 14.23 -4.97 6.97
N ALA A 366 14.35 -4.07 6.00
CA ALA A 366 15.63 -3.49 5.61
C ALA A 366 16.40 -2.84 6.78
N ALA A 367 15.70 -2.18 7.70
CA ALA A 367 16.31 -1.55 8.87
C ALA A 367 16.92 -2.55 9.87
N ALA A 368 16.41 -3.79 9.90
CA ALA A 368 16.93 -4.87 10.76
C ALA A 368 18.30 -5.38 10.29
N PHE A 369 18.64 -5.14 9.01
CA PHE A 369 19.92 -5.54 8.41
C PHE A 369 20.94 -4.41 8.34
N ARG A 370 20.80 -3.41 9.22
CA ARG A 370 21.83 -2.36 9.37
C ARG A 370 23.17 -2.97 9.71
N ASP A 371 24.19 -2.54 8.95
CA ASP A 371 25.58 -3.00 9.08
C ASP A 371 25.79 -4.53 8.87
N ARG A 372 24.83 -5.17 8.15
CA ARG A 372 24.84 -6.59 7.82
C ARG A 372 25.15 -6.82 6.34
N ARG A 373 25.55 -8.07 6.00
CA ARG A 373 25.74 -8.54 4.64
C ARG A 373 24.46 -9.20 4.13
N VAL A 374 23.93 -8.70 3.01
CA VAL A 374 22.70 -9.24 2.41
C VAL A 374 22.90 -9.60 0.94
N LEU A 375 22.23 -10.66 0.49
CA LEU A 375 22.22 -11.07 -0.90
C LEU A 375 20.90 -10.70 -1.56
N VAL A 376 20.97 -10.22 -2.81
CA VAL A 376 19.81 -9.95 -3.67
C VAL A 376 19.85 -10.92 -4.84
N VAL A 377 18.86 -11.79 -4.96
CA VAL A 377 18.80 -12.85 -5.97
C VAL A 377 17.90 -12.42 -7.12
N GLY A 378 18.48 -12.15 -8.28
CA GLY A 378 17.75 -11.75 -9.47
C GLY A 378 18.39 -10.59 -10.23
N GLY A 379 18.13 -10.51 -11.54
CA GLY A 379 18.77 -9.55 -12.44
C GLY A 379 17.83 -8.56 -13.12
N GLY A 380 16.57 -8.43 -12.68
CA GLY A 380 15.60 -7.49 -13.23
C GLY A 380 15.56 -6.14 -12.49
N ASN A 381 14.74 -5.20 -12.99
CA ASN A 381 14.59 -3.87 -12.40
C ASN A 381 14.22 -3.91 -10.91
N SER A 382 13.34 -4.84 -10.51
CA SER A 382 12.94 -4.99 -9.11
C SER A 382 14.11 -5.38 -8.20
N ALA A 383 15.01 -6.25 -8.68
CA ALA A 383 16.22 -6.61 -7.96
C ALA A 383 17.16 -5.40 -7.80
N GLY A 384 17.35 -4.61 -8.88
CA GLY A 384 18.15 -3.40 -8.85
C GLY A 384 17.62 -2.35 -7.87
N GLN A 385 16.32 -2.09 -7.90
CA GLN A 385 15.68 -1.17 -6.96
C GLN A 385 15.78 -1.66 -5.50
N GLY A 386 15.58 -2.97 -5.28
CA GLY A 386 15.74 -3.60 -3.97
C GLY A 386 17.17 -3.48 -3.44
N ALA A 387 18.17 -3.75 -4.29
CA ALA A 387 19.58 -3.64 -3.92
C ALA A 387 19.97 -2.21 -3.54
N ILE A 388 19.56 -1.20 -4.33
CA ILE A 388 19.80 0.21 -4.03
C ILE A 388 19.11 0.64 -2.72
N TYR A 389 17.91 0.13 -2.46
CA TYR A 389 17.21 0.42 -1.22
C TYR A 389 17.93 -0.19 0.00
N LEU A 390 18.29 -1.47 -0.08
CA LEU A 390 19.00 -2.21 0.98
C LEU A 390 20.38 -1.61 1.27
N ALA A 391 21.08 -1.13 0.25
CA ALA A 391 22.39 -0.50 0.39
C ALA A 391 22.43 0.75 1.28
N ARG A 392 21.27 1.33 1.58
CA ARG A 392 21.15 2.45 2.54
C ARG A 392 21.32 2.01 4.00
N TYR A 393 21.19 0.71 4.26
CA TYR A 393 21.21 0.14 5.60
C TYR A 393 22.33 -0.90 5.75
N ALA A 394 22.44 -1.83 4.80
CA ALA A 394 23.40 -2.92 4.84
C ALA A 394 24.84 -2.43 4.66
N SER A 395 25.79 -3.11 5.29
CA SER A 395 27.23 -2.86 5.05
C SER A 395 27.65 -3.33 3.65
N GLU A 396 27.07 -4.41 3.16
CA GLU A 396 27.34 -4.98 1.84
C GLU A 396 26.03 -5.57 1.26
N VAL A 397 25.79 -5.28 -0.02
CA VAL A 397 24.71 -5.89 -0.81
C VAL A 397 25.34 -6.60 -2.00
N GLU A 398 25.11 -7.90 -2.14
CA GLU A 398 25.60 -8.67 -3.26
C GLU A 398 24.46 -9.14 -4.17
N ILE A 399 24.47 -8.69 -5.43
CA ILE A 399 23.45 -9.08 -6.43
C ILE A 399 23.92 -10.36 -7.11
N VAL A 400 23.20 -11.46 -6.88
CA VAL A 400 23.50 -12.79 -7.45
C VAL A 400 22.62 -13.03 -8.66
N ILE A 401 23.24 -13.25 -9.83
CA ILE A 401 22.53 -13.48 -11.09
C ILE A 401 23.08 -14.69 -11.83
N ARG A 402 22.18 -15.45 -12.47
CA ARG A 402 22.55 -16.61 -13.31
C ARG A 402 23.20 -16.22 -14.63
N ARG A 403 22.92 -15.01 -15.13
CA ARG A 403 23.48 -14.46 -16.35
C ARG A 403 24.83 -13.82 -16.10
N GLU A 404 25.56 -13.55 -17.18
CA GLU A 404 26.86 -12.86 -17.12
C GLU A 404 26.73 -11.34 -16.94
N SER A 405 25.55 -10.77 -17.19
CA SER A 405 25.35 -9.31 -17.16
C SER A 405 23.93 -8.94 -16.75
N LEU A 406 23.78 -7.76 -16.13
CA LEU A 406 22.48 -7.11 -15.87
C LEU A 406 21.87 -6.47 -17.11
N ARG A 407 22.65 -6.19 -18.14
CA ARG A 407 22.25 -5.38 -19.31
C ARG A 407 21.07 -5.95 -20.09
N ASP A 408 20.88 -7.26 -20.05
CA ASP A 408 19.80 -7.94 -20.77
C ASP A 408 18.43 -7.78 -20.12
N THR A 409 18.38 -7.45 -18.83
CA THR A 409 17.15 -7.53 -18.03
C THR A 409 16.91 -6.34 -17.12
N MET A 410 17.88 -5.43 -16.99
CA MET A 410 17.80 -4.25 -16.13
C MET A 410 17.98 -2.96 -16.95
N SER A 411 17.22 -1.94 -16.58
CA SER A 411 17.30 -0.62 -17.20
C SER A 411 18.66 0.03 -16.95
N GLN A 412 19.21 0.71 -17.97
CA GLN A 412 20.54 1.30 -17.93
C GLN A 412 20.73 2.26 -16.74
N TYR A 413 19.74 3.07 -16.41
CA TYR A 413 19.83 4.01 -15.27
C TYR A 413 20.01 3.31 -13.91
N LEU A 414 19.42 2.11 -13.72
CA LEU A 414 19.61 1.31 -12.52
C LEU A 414 21.01 0.71 -12.47
N ILE A 415 21.50 0.22 -13.59
CA ILE A 415 22.88 -0.30 -13.68
C ILE A 415 23.88 0.78 -13.28
N GLU A 416 23.72 2.00 -13.83
CA GLU A 416 24.60 3.13 -13.48
C GLU A 416 24.50 3.53 -11.98
N GLN A 417 23.33 3.42 -11.37
CA GLN A 417 23.17 3.67 -9.94
C GLN A 417 23.87 2.59 -9.11
N ILE A 418 23.72 1.31 -9.50
CA ILE A 418 24.38 0.18 -8.85
C ILE A 418 25.91 0.34 -8.93
N GLU A 419 26.46 0.64 -10.11
CA GLU A 419 27.89 0.86 -10.32
C GLU A 419 28.46 2.02 -9.50
N LYS A 420 27.65 3.06 -9.22
CA LYS A 420 28.02 4.21 -8.39
C LYS A 420 27.85 3.98 -6.89
N THR A 421 27.21 2.88 -6.48
CA THR A 421 26.94 2.59 -5.06
C THR A 421 28.04 1.67 -4.51
N PRO A 422 28.93 2.17 -3.63
CA PRO A 422 30.19 1.49 -3.31
C PRO A 422 30.02 0.19 -2.53
N ASN A 423 28.91 -0.01 -1.82
CA ASN A 423 28.60 -1.22 -1.06
C ASN A 423 27.69 -2.20 -1.81
N ILE A 424 27.46 -2.00 -3.12
CA ILE A 424 26.80 -3.00 -3.97
C ILE A 424 27.84 -3.72 -4.82
N ARG A 425 27.79 -5.03 -4.83
CA ARG A 425 28.61 -5.89 -5.69
C ARG A 425 27.74 -6.75 -6.58
N LEU A 426 28.24 -7.10 -7.76
CA LEU A 426 27.58 -8.01 -8.69
C LEU A 426 28.33 -9.34 -8.71
N ARG A 427 27.61 -10.45 -8.56
CA ARG A 427 28.10 -11.82 -8.75
C ARG A 427 27.36 -12.47 -9.92
N PRO A 428 27.92 -12.41 -11.13
CA PRO A 428 27.32 -13.03 -12.32
C PRO A 428 27.59 -14.55 -12.35
N GLY A 429 26.90 -15.24 -13.27
CA GLY A 429 27.08 -16.66 -13.53
C GLY A 429 26.88 -17.57 -12.31
N THR A 430 26.07 -17.14 -11.33
CA THR A 430 25.96 -17.80 -10.03
C THR A 430 24.49 -17.98 -9.63
N GLU A 431 24.19 -19.09 -8.95
CA GLU A 431 22.89 -19.34 -8.34
C GLU A 431 22.99 -19.74 -6.88
N ILE A 432 21.88 -19.62 -6.15
CA ILE A 432 21.78 -20.13 -4.77
C ILE A 432 21.49 -21.63 -4.86
N GLU A 433 22.31 -22.44 -4.25
CA GLU A 433 22.14 -23.89 -4.14
C GLU A 433 21.49 -24.29 -2.81
N ARG A 434 21.89 -23.63 -1.70
CA ARG A 434 21.39 -23.96 -0.36
C ARG A 434 21.51 -22.76 0.58
N VAL A 435 20.60 -22.70 1.55
CA VAL A 435 20.59 -21.76 2.67
C VAL A 435 20.61 -22.56 3.97
N GLU A 436 21.43 -22.14 4.94
CA GLU A 436 21.62 -22.83 6.21
C GLU A 436 21.66 -21.81 7.35
N GLY A 437 21.23 -22.26 8.55
CA GLY A 437 21.30 -21.52 9.78
C GLY A 437 20.39 -22.10 10.86
N GLU A 438 20.63 -21.76 12.10
CA GLU A 438 19.81 -22.20 13.22
C GLU A 438 18.79 -21.11 13.58
N GLY A 439 17.53 -21.29 13.14
CA GLY A 439 16.44 -20.35 13.37
C GLY A 439 16.46 -19.10 12.48
N HIS A 440 17.53 -18.81 11.75
CA HIS A 440 17.65 -17.73 10.78
C HIS A 440 18.78 -18.04 9.78
N VAL A 441 18.86 -17.26 8.70
CA VAL A 441 19.95 -17.40 7.73
C VAL A 441 21.28 -17.02 8.35
N GLU A 442 22.27 -17.91 8.24
CA GLU A 442 23.66 -17.68 8.67
C GLU A 442 24.64 -17.87 7.52
N ARG A 443 24.35 -18.82 6.62
CA ARG A 443 25.24 -19.17 5.50
C ARG A 443 24.43 -19.47 4.25
N VAL A 444 25.07 -19.20 3.12
CA VAL A 444 24.55 -19.48 1.79
C VAL A 444 25.59 -20.23 0.98
N THR A 445 25.19 -21.32 0.36
CA THR A 445 26.01 -22.02 -0.62
C THR A 445 25.65 -21.56 -2.01
N LEU A 446 26.61 -20.99 -2.70
CA LEU A 446 26.54 -20.46 -4.06
C LEU A 446 27.19 -21.45 -5.01
N LYS A 447 26.57 -21.60 -6.21
CA LYS A 447 27.09 -22.47 -7.28
C LYS A 447 27.38 -21.66 -8.52
N ALA A 448 28.63 -21.73 -8.96
CA ALA A 448 29.03 -21.09 -10.22
C ALA A 448 28.66 -21.97 -11.44
N PHE A 449 28.11 -21.34 -12.50
CA PHE A 449 27.76 -22.07 -13.72
C PHE A 449 28.99 -22.41 -14.58
N ALA A 450 30.06 -21.65 -14.47
CA ALA A 450 31.25 -21.82 -15.32
C ALA A 450 31.94 -23.19 -15.14
N ASP A 451 32.04 -23.68 -13.91
CA ASP A 451 32.76 -24.89 -13.55
C ASP A 451 32.02 -25.81 -12.56
N GLY A 452 30.81 -25.41 -12.14
CA GLY A 452 30.00 -26.11 -11.16
C GLY A 452 30.56 -26.03 -9.74
N SER A 453 31.55 -25.16 -9.48
CA SER A 453 32.14 -25.00 -8.13
C SER A 453 31.11 -24.46 -7.16
N MET A 454 31.20 -24.95 -5.90
CA MET A 454 30.35 -24.49 -4.81
C MET A 454 31.17 -23.72 -3.80
N GLN A 455 30.64 -22.59 -3.34
CA GLN A 455 31.25 -21.77 -2.31
C GLN A 455 30.22 -21.48 -1.22
N THR A 456 30.55 -21.81 0.03
CA THR A 456 29.70 -21.45 1.18
C THR A 456 30.26 -20.21 1.84
N GLU A 457 29.38 -19.21 2.06
CA GLU A 457 29.73 -17.91 2.62
C GLU A 457 28.73 -17.51 3.71
N ASP A 458 29.19 -16.69 4.65
CA ASP A 458 28.31 -16.09 5.65
C ASP A 458 27.38 -15.04 4.98
N ALA A 459 26.11 -15.06 5.35
CA ALA A 459 25.12 -14.09 4.92
C ALA A 459 24.04 -13.94 5.98
N ASP A 460 23.59 -12.70 6.20
CA ASP A 460 22.56 -12.43 7.19
C ASP A 460 21.14 -12.50 6.60
N ALA A 461 21.00 -12.29 5.28
CA ALA A 461 19.71 -12.43 4.59
C ALA A 461 19.82 -12.59 3.07
N LEU A 462 18.74 -13.15 2.49
CA LEU A 462 18.47 -13.21 1.06
C LEU A 462 17.18 -12.46 0.73
N PHE A 463 17.24 -11.58 -0.27
CA PHE A 463 16.09 -10.93 -0.87
C PHE A 463 15.89 -11.43 -2.30
N ILE A 464 14.79 -12.15 -2.55
CA ILE A 464 14.57 -12.92 -3.78
C ILE A 464 13.67 -12.15 -4.74
N PHE A 465 14.17 -11.91 -5.99
CA PHE A 465 13.51 -11.20 -7.09
C PHE A 465 13.59 -12.00 -8.39
N ILE A 466 13.22 -13.28 -8.36
CA ILE A 466 13.31 -14.19 -9.52
C ILE A 466 12.10 -14.18 -10.44
N GLY A 467 11.25 -13.17 -10.31
CA GLY A 467 10.04 -13.01 -11.07
C GLY A 467 8.79 -13.52 -10.35
N THR A 468 7.69 -13.48 -11.08
CA THR A 468 6.36 -13.72 -10.55
C THR A 468 5.59 -14.70 -11.43
N SER A 469 4.51 -15.27 -10.91
CA SER A 469 3.55 -16.10 -11.64
C SER A 469 2.11 -15.64 -11.33
N PRO A 470 1.16 -15.80 -12.29
CA PRO A 470 -0.22 -15.36 -12.05
C PRO A 470 -0.90 -16.21 -10.97
N ARG A 471 -1.67 -15.54 -10.11
CA ARG A 471 -2.41 -16.17 -9.01
C ARG A 471 -3.83 -16.51 -9.39
N CYS A 472 -4.00 -17.59 -10.14
CA CYS A 472 -5.29 -18.02 -10.69
C CYS A 472 -5.71 -19.44 -10.30
N GLY A 473 -5.05 -20.09 -9.32
CA GLY A 473 -5.36 -21.46 -8.90
C GLY A 473 -6.76 -21.66 -8.33
N TRP A 474 -7.35 -20.61 -7.78
CA TRP A 474 -8.71 -20.59 -7.24
C TRP A 474 -9.81 -20.48 -8.31
N LEU A 475 -9.48 -20.04 -9.53
CA LEU A 475 -10.41 -19.93 -10.64
C LEU A 475 -10.80 -21.32 -11.17
N ALA A 476 -12.04 -21.45 -11.62
CA ALA A 476 -12.55 -22.67 -12.22
C ALA A 476 -11.66 -23.18 -13.36
N VAL A 477 -11.66 -24.49 -13.60
CA VAL A 477 -10.86 -25.15 -14.65
C VAL A 477 -11.23 -24.66 -16.05
N ASP A 478 -12.47 -24.22 -16.25
CA ASP A 478 -12.98 -23.70 -17.53
C ASP A 478 -12.49 -22.28 -17.85
N VAL A 479 -11.83 -21.59 -16.91
CA VAL A 479 -11.16 -20.32 -17.21
C VAL A 479 -9.87 -20.61 -17.96
N LEU A 480 -9.85 -20.34 -19.27
CA LEU A 480 -8.72 -20.59 -20.16
C LEU A 480 -7.51 -19.69 -19.83
N ARG A 481 -6.33 -20.28 -19.94
CA ARG A 481 -5.04 -19.64 -19.62
C ARG A 481 -4.04 -19.88 -20.76
N ASP A 482 -3.08 -18.99 -20.89
CA ASP A 482 -1.95 -19.20 -21.79
C ASP A 482 -0.95 -20.24 -21.22
N ALA A 483 0.08 -20.58 -21.99
CA ALA A 483 1.12 -21.52 -21.60
C ALA A 483 1.93 -21.11 -20.36
N LYS A 484 1.84 -19.82 -19.95
CA LYS A 484 2.50 -19.28 -18.74
C LYS A 484 1.55 -19.18 -17.55
N GLY A 485 0.27 -19.55 -17.73
CA GLY A 485 -0.76 -19.54 -16.71
C GLY A 485 -1.56 -18.23 -16.60
N PHE A 486 -1.31 -17.22 -17.47
CA PHE A 486 -2.10 -15.99 -17.47
C PHE A 486 -3.50 -16.21 -18.04
N VAL A 487 -4.49 -15.54 -17.47
CA VAL A 487 -5.89 -15.65 -17.86
C VAL A 487 -6.14 -14.99 -19.22
N LEU A 488 -6.71 -15.72 -20.14
CA LEU A 488 -7.12 -15.23 -21.45
C LEU A 488 -8.44 -14.46 -21.35
N THR A 489 -8.57 -13.36 -22.13
CA THR A 489 -9.78 -12.53 -22.16
C THR A 489 -10.14 -12.10 -23.58
N GLY A 490 -11.42 -11.84 -23.83
CA GLY A 490 -11.90 -11.28 -25.08
C GLY A 490 -11.49 -12.11 -26.30
N ARG A 491 -10.80 -11.48 -27.24
CA ARG A 491 -10.37 -12.13 -28.50
C ARG A 491 -9.38 -13.29 -28.30
N ASP A 492 -8.55 -13.22 -27.27
CA ASP A 492 -7.57 -14.28 -26.99
C ASP A 492 -8.27 -15.56 -26.53
N VAL A 493 -9.43 -15.44 -25.87
CA VAL A 493 -10.29 -16.58 -25.53
C VAL A 493 -10.80 -17.28 -26.79
N MET A 494 -11.26 -16.51 -27.79
CA MET A 494 -11.81 -17.08 -29.04
C MET A 494 -10.75 -17.81 -29.85
N ALA A 495 -9.49 -17.37 -29.75
CA ALA A 495 -8.36 -17.99 -30.44
C ALA A 495 -7.79 -19.21 -29.70
N ALA A 496 -8.24 -19.48 -28.48
CA ALA A 496 -7.67 -20.55 -27.64
C ALA A 496 -8.29 -21.91 -27.94
N ASP A 497 -7.47 -22.95 -27.82
CA ASP A 497 -7.96 -24.34 -27.87
C ASP A 497 -8.98 -24.59 -26.76
N GLY A 498 -10.11 -25.19 -27.13
CA GLY A 498 -11.19 -25.50 -26.17
C GLY A 498 -12.28 -24.43 -26.05
N TYR A 499 -12.12 -23.24 -26.68
CA TYR A 499 -13.13 -22.18 -26.67
C TYR A 499 -14.54 -22.73 -27.07
N ALA A 500 -14.68 -23.37 -28.24
CA ALA A 500 -15.96 -23.89 -28.73
C ALA A 500 -16.60 -24.96 -27.82
N ARG A 501 -15.80 -25.60 -26.96
CA ARG A 501 -16.30 -26.57 -25.98
C ARG A 501 -16.89 -25.89 -24.76
N ILE A 502 -16.27 -24.77 -24.31
CA ILE A 502 -16.59 -24.09 -23.04
C ILE A 502 -17.64 -23.00 -23.27
N TRP A 503 -17.45 -22.14 -24.26
CA TRP A 503 -18.32 -21.01 -24.54
C TRP A 503 -19.61 -21.46 -25.22
N LYS A 504 -20.77 -21.22 -24.59
CA LYS A 504 -22.08 -21.62 -25.10
C LYS A 504 -23.00 -20.44 -25.39
N GLU A 505 -22.56 -19.22 -25.12
CA GLU A 505 -23.32 -18.00 -25.40
C GLU A 505 -23.40 -17.73 -26.91
N GLN A 506 -24.50 -17.07 -27.33
CA GLN A 506 -24.67 -16.65 -28.74
C GLN A 506 -23.96 -15.35 -29.09
N ARG A 507 -23.21 -14.81 -28.15
CA ARG A 507 -22.39 -13.60 -28.30
C ARG A 507 -20.90 -13.94 -28.14
N ASP A 508 -20.04 -13.06 -28.63
CA ASP A 508 -18.60 -13.14 -28.33
C ASP A 508 -18.31 -12.72 -26.88
N PRO A 509 -17.21 -13.19 -26.29
CA PRO A 509 -16.73 -12.69 -25.01
C PRO A 509 -16.44 -11.18 -25.07
N LEU A 510 -16.84 -10.45 -24.02
CA LEU A 510 -16.50 -9.03 -23.88
C LEU A 510 -14.99 -8.87 -23.71
N ILE A 511 -14.44 -7.66 -23.94
CA ILE A 511 -12.99 -7.41 -24.03
C ILE A 511 -12.18 -7.99 -22.86
N LEU A 512 -12.66 -7.82 -21.63
CA LEU A 512 -11.99 -8.34 -20.42
C LEU A 512 -12.71 -9.57 -19.82
N GLU A 513 -13.69 -10.13 -20.53
CA GLU A 513 -14.38 -11.34 -20.11
C GLU A 513 -13.54 -12.57 -20.44
N THR A 514 -13.52 -13.52 -19.52
CA THR A 514 -12.83 -14.80 -19.66
C THR A 514 -13.65 -15.78 -20.52
N SER A 515 -13.22 -17.02 -20.61
CA SER A 515 -14.00 -18.12 -21.22
C SER A 515 -15.25 -18.51 -20.43
N VAL A 516 -15.51 -17.88 -19.30
CA VAL A 516 -16.67 -18.13 -18.45
C VAL A 516 -17.53 -16.87 -18.41
N PRO A 517 -18.81 -16.92 -18.85
CA PRO A 517 -19.68 -15.74 -18.92
C PRO A 517 -19.84 -15.02 -17.58
N GLY A 518 -19.65 -13.70 -17.59
CA GLY A 518 -19.71 -12.84 -16.40
C GLY A 518 -18.54 -13.00 -15.42
N VAL A 519 -17.48 -13.69 -15.84
CA VAL A 519 -16.20 -13.73 -15.13
C VAL A 519 -15.18 -12.93 -15.92
N PHE A 520 -14.69 -11.86 -15.34
CA PHE A 520 -13.74 -10.92 -15.93
C PHE A 520 -12.35 -11.08 -15.30
N ALA A 521 -11.30 -10.69 -16.03
CA ALA A 521 -9.94 -10.61 -15.49
C ALA A 521 -9.31 -9.30 -15.86
N ALA A 522 -8.58 -8.68 -14.91
CA ALA A 522 -7.88 -7.41 -15.09
C ALA A 522 -6.56 -7.35 -14.32
N GLY A 523 -5.69 -6.44 -14.75
CA GLY A 523 -4.34 -6.25 -14.19
C GLY A 523 -3.41 -7.41 -14.52
N ASP A 524 -2.36 -7.57 -13.74
CA ASP A 524 -1.23 -8.45 -14.03
C ASP A 524 -1.57 -9.94 -14.10
N LEU A 525 -2.78 -10.33 -13.68
CA LEU A 525 -3.30 -11.70 -13.85
C LEU A 525 -3.60 -12.03 -15.31
N ARG A 526 -3.94 -11.03 -16.12
CA ARG A 526 -4.43 -11.18 -17.49
C ARG A 526 -3.27 -11.35 -18.49
N ALA A 527 -3.43 -12.20 -19.47
CA ALA A 527 -2.52 -12.32 -20.60
C ALA A 527 -2.44 -10.97 -21.36
N GLY A 528 -1.23 -10.54 -21.67
CA GLY A 528 -0.99 -9.27 -22.36
C GLY A 528 -1.20 -8.00 -21.52
N ALA A 529 -1.29 -8.10 -20.20
CA ALA A 529 -1.32 -6.93 -19.32
C ALA A 529 -0.04 -6.10 -19.39
N MET A 530 -0.16 -4.78 -19.27
CA MET A 530 1.00 -3.87 -19.39
C MET A 530 1.86 -3.78 -18.13
N ASN A 531 1.50 -4.40 -17.04
CA ASN A 531 2.20 -4.35 -15.74
C ASN A 531 2.49 -2.89 -15.29
N ARG A 532 1.46 -2.04 -15.36
CA ARG A 532 1.47 -0.63 -14.96
C ARG A 532 0.27 -0.34 -14.06
N VAL A 533 0.49 0.44 -13.01
CA VAL A 533 -0.58 0.82 -12.07
C VAL A 533 -1.75 1.50 -12.80
N ALA A 534 -1.47 2.48 -13.65
CA ALA A 534 -2.49 3.20 -14.41
C ALA A 534 -3.29 2.28 -15.35
N SER A 535 -2.62 1.35 -16.04
CA SER A 535 -3.28 0.37 -16.92
C SER A 535 -4.19 -0.57 -16.12
N ALA A 536 -3.72 -1.06 -14.98
CA ALA A 536 -4.49 -1.93 -14.11
C ALA A 536 -5.75 -1.23 -13.58
N VAL A 537 -5.64 0.05 -13.13
CA VAL A 537 -6.79 0.86 -12.71
C VAL A 537 -7.77 1.05 -13.87
N GLY A 538 -7.26 1.36 -15.07
CA GLY A 538 -8.08 1.52 -16.27
C GLY A 538 -8.84 0.24 -16.66
N GLU A 539 -8.17 -0.93 -16.62
CA GLU A 539 -8.82 -2.21 -16.85
C GLU A 539 -9.90 -2.50 -15.79
N GLY A 540 -9.59 -2.24 -14.49
CA GLY A 540 -10.57 -2.41 -13.40
C GLY A 540 -11.83 -1.55 -13.60
N SER A 541 -11.66 -0.28 -13.96
CA SER A 541 -12.80 0.60 -14.26
C SER A 541 -13.61 0.14 -15.48
N MET A 542 -12.92 -0.33 -16.53
CA MET A 542 -13.57 -0.86 -17.74
C MET A 542 -14.43 -2.08 -17.42
N VAL A 543 -13.97 -2.98 -16.54
CA VAL A 543 -14.74 -4.17 -16.13
C VAL A 543 -16.10 -3.78 -15.55
N VAL A 544 -16.21 -2.67 -14.83
CA VAL A 544 -17.51 -2.24 -14.26
C VAL A 544 -18.53 -1.99 -15.37
N ARG A 545 -18.15 -1.26 -16.43
CA ARG A 545 -19.02 -1.07 -17.60
C ARG A 545 -19.40 -2.40 -18.24
N LEU A 546 -18.44 -3.30 -18.42
CA LEU A 546 -18.69 -4.62 -19.00
C LEU A 546 -19.57 -5.50 -18.11
N ALA A 547 -19.44 -5.36 -16.78
CA ALA A 547 -20.31 -6.02 -15.82
C ALA A 547 -21.76 -5.52 -15.94
N HIS A 548 -21.99 -4.20 -16.09
CA HIS A 548 -23.33 -3.65 -16.38
C HIS A 548 -23.90 -4.24 -17.67
N GLU A 549 -23.11 -4.32 -18.75
CA GLU A 549 -23.52 -4.91 -20.00
C GLU A 549 -23.92 -6.37 -19.83
N TYR A 550 -23.10 -7.17 -19.13
CA TYR A 550 -23.40 -8.55 -18.81
C TYR A 550 -24.66 -8.69 -17.95
N LEU A 551 -24.78 -7.89 -16.88
CA LEU A 551 -25.93 -7.93 -15.97
C LEU A 551 -27.26 -7.53 -16.63
N ALA A 552 -27.22 -6.73 -17.68
CA ALA A 552 -28.39 -6.37 -18.47
C ALA A 552 -28.84 -7.52 -19.41
N LEU A 553 -27.99 -8.50 -19.70
CA LEU A 553 -28.27 -9.67 -20.52
C LEU A 553 -28.80 -10.85 -19.70
N THR A 554 -28.64 -10.84 -18.37
CA THR A 554 -29.01 -11.90 -17.43
C THR A 554 -30.07 -11.44 -16.42
#